data_db7881114df556b2f2eb4d093ed878a3
#
_entry.id   db7881114df556b2f2eb4d093ed878a3
#
_cell.length_a   1.000
_cell.length_b   1.000
_cell.length_c   1.000
_cell.angle_alpha   90.00
_cell.angle_beta   90.00
_cell.angle_gamma   90.00
#
_symmetry.space_group_name_H-M   'P 1'
#
loop_
_entity.id
_entity.type
_entity.pdbx_description
1 polymer ?
#
loop_
_entity_poly.entity_id
_entity_poly.type
_entity_poly.pdbx_seq_one_letter_code
_entity_poly.pdbx_strand_id
1 'polypeptide(L)'
;LLNSQPMGFYAPAQLVRDAREHGVEIRAVSVNHSAWDCTLEPRGDGALALRLGFRQIKGMREEDAIWIEAARGNGYPDVESLWRRAGVRPDALERLAEGDAFASLGLNRRDALWAARALRGPKPLPLFGADGEGGAEPEVALPAMTLGQEVIEDYLALRLSLRAHPMELLRPRLPESLPHERLDRATGRITVTGLVITRQ
;
A
#
# COMPACT_ATOMS: atom_id res chain seq x y z
N LEU A 1 -6.84 16.34 6.52
CA LEU A 1 -5.91 15.91 7.57
C LEU A 1 -4.78 15.03 7.00
N LEU A 2 -5.08 13.94 6.25
CA LEU A 2 -4.03 13.08 5.66
C LEU A 2 -3.11 13.84 4.70
N ASN A 3 -3.64 14.76 3.91
CA ASN A 3 -2.87 15.57 2.97
C ASN A 3 -2.10 16.73 3.63
N SER A 4 -2.36 16.99 4.90
CA SER A 4 -1.66 18.03 5.69
C SER A 4 -0.51 17.46 6.52
N GLN A 5 -0.15 16.19 6.32
CA GLN A 5 1.00 15.57 7.00
C GLN A 5 2.33 16.19 6.52
N PRO A 6 3.33 16.32 7.39
CA PRO A 6 3.37 15.81 8.78
C PRO A 6 2.63 16.69 9.78
N MET A 7 1.73 16.06 10.57
CA MET A 7 1.05 16.69 11.70
C MET A 7 1.60 16.08 12.99
N GLY A 8 2.07 16.91 13.92
CA GLY A 8 2.82 16.46 15.10
C GLY A 8 2.11 15.51 16.06
N PHE A 9 0.75 15.45 16.05
CA PHE A 9 -0.01 14.70 17.04
C PHE A 9 -0.69 13.44 16.53
N TYR A 10 -0.98 13.34 15.23
CA TYR A 10 -1.76 12.21 14.67
C TYR A 10 -1.02 11.57 13.51
N ALA A 11 -0.64 10.31 13.68
CA ALA A 11 -0.10 9.51 12.59
C ALA A 11 -1.20 9.14 11.57
N PRO A 12 -0.89 8.97 10.29
CA PRO A 12 -1.84 8.54 9.26
C PRO A 12 -2.64 7.29 9.67
N ALA A 13 -1.99 6.30 10.31
CA ALA A 13 -2.64 5.09 10.81
C ALA A 13 -3.78 5.37 11.81
N GLN A 14 -3.62 6.37 12.68
CA GLN A 14 -4.65 6.75 13.65
C GLN A 14 -5.85 7.39 12.95
N LEU A 15 -5.60 8.29 12.00
CA LEU A 15 -6.66 8.95 11.23
C LEU A 15 -7.45 7.95 10.37
N VAL A 16 -6.74 7.01 9.73
CA VAL A 16 -7.37 5.95 8.92
C VAL A 16 -8.19 5.01 9.80
N ARG A 17 -7.68 4.64 10.98
CA ARG A 17 -8.42 3.82 11.94
C ARG A 17 -9.67 4.51 12.41
N ASP A 18 -9.57 5.75 12.87
CA ASP A 18 -10.71 6.56 13.33
C ASP A 18 -11.78 6.68 12.23
N ALA A 19 -11.37 6.98 10.99
CA ALA A 19 -12.29 7.05 9.86
C ALA A 19 -13.04 5.72 9.63
N ARG A 20 -12.34 4.57 9.74
CA ARG A 20 -12.95 3.25 9.61
C ARG A 20 -13.92 2.94 10.75
N GLU A 21 -13.58 3.29 11.99
CA GLU A 21 -14.44 3.15 13.17
C GLU A 21 -15.72 3.98 13.02
N HIS A 22 -15.67 5.09 12.29
CA HIS A 22 -16.82 5.92 11.94
C HIS A 22 -17.51 5.52 10.62
N GLY A 23 -17.21 4.34 10.08
CA GLY A 23 -17.89 3.78 8.90
C GLY A 23 -17.43 4.33 7.54
N VAL A 24 -16.33 5.07 7.49
CA VAL A 24 -15.75 5.53 6.22
C VAL A 24 -15.02 4.38 5.54
N GLU A 25 -15.39 4.07 4.29
CA GLU A 25 -14.64 3.13 3.46
C GLU A 25 -13.30 3.73 3.09
N ILE A 26 -12.21 2.97 3.36
CA ILE A 26 -10.85 3.36 2.98
C ILE A 26 -10.39 2.45 1.84
N ARG A 27 -9.99 3.05 0.74
CA ARG A 27 -9.45 2.36 -0.44
C ARG A 27 -7.93 2.46 -0.45
N ALA A 28 -7.28 1.34 -0.73
CA ALA A 28 -5.83 1.24 -0.81
C ALA A 28 -5.25 2.12 -1.93
N VAL A 29 -3.95 2.40 -1.87
CA VAL A 29 -3.23 3.04 -2.97
C VAL A 29 -3.34 2.17 -4.22
N SER A 30 -3.54 2.79 -5.38
CA SER A 30 -3.69 2.09 -6.65
C SER A 30 -3.09 2.90 -7.79
N VAL A 31 -2.29 2.27 -8.65
CA VAL A 31 -1.73 2.92 -9.84
C VAL A 31 -2.82 3.43 -10.79
N ASN A 32 -3.99 2.77 -10.79
CA ASN A 32 -5.09 3.12 -11.67
C ASN A 32 -6.09 4.13 -11.09
N HIS A 33 -6.01 4.44 -9.78
CA HIS A 33 -7.03 5.28 -9.14
C HIS A 33 -6.45 6.42 -8.29
N SER A 34 -5.28 6.23 -7.66
CA SER A 34 -4.73 7.23 -6.75
C SER A 34 -4.13 8.42 -7.47
N ALA A 35 -4.25 9.58 -6.87
CA ALA A 35 -3.47 10.78 -7.12
C ALA A 35 -2.32 10.89 -6.11
N TRP A 36 -1.53 11.97 -6.18
CA TRP A 36 -0.55 12.27 -5.13
C TRP A 36 -1.21 12.37 -3.77
N ASP A 37 -2.23 13.20 -3.66
CA ASP A 37 -3.01 13.37 -2.44
C ASP A 37 -4.07 12.27 -2.27
N CYS A 38 -4.50 12.07 -1.02
CA CYS A 38 -5.69 11.26 -0.73
C CYS A 38 -6.93 11.98 -1.25
N THR A 39 -7.83 11.26 -1.92
CA THR A 39 -9.02 11.81 -2.56
C THR A 39 -10.30 11.14 -2.05
N LEU A 40 -11.43 11.81 -2.25
CA LEU A 40 -12.74 11.24 -1.99
C LEU A 40 -13.32 10.71 -3.31
N GLU A 41 -13.75 9.46 -3.30
CA GLU A 41 -14.35 8.78 -4.44
C GLU A 41 -15.82 8.48 -4.14
N PRO A 42 -16.72 8.64 -5.14
CA PRO A 42 -18.12 8.27 -4.95
C PRO A 42 -18.26 6.76 -4.72
N ARG A 43 -19.24 6.40 -3.87
CA ARG A 43 -19.73 5.04 -3.68
C ARG A 43 -21.07 4.89 -4.38
N GLY A 44 -21.43 3.66 -4.72
CA GLY A 44 -22.70 3.37 -5.37
C GLY A 44 -23.94 3.67 -4.50
N ASP A 45 -23.77 3.84 -3.19
CA ASP A 45 -24.80 4.18 -2.21
C ASP A 45 -24.96 5.69 -1.94
N GLY A 46 -24.26 6.53 -2.70
CA GLY A 46 -24.25 7.99 -2.53
C GLY A 46 -23.30 8.50 -1.44
N ALA A 47 -22.65 7.63 -0.70
CA ALA A 47 -21.60 8.00 0.24
C ALA A 47 -20.24 8.20 -0.47
N LEU A 48 -19.24 8.66 0.28
CA LEU A 48 -17.88 8.83 -0.20
C LEU A 48 -16.95 7.81 0.45
N ALA A 49 -16.03 7.26 -0.33
CA ALA A 49 -14.89 6.49 0.13
C ALA A 49 -13.63 7.37 0.10
N LEU A 50 -12.71 7.13 1.01
CA LEU A 50 -11.39 7.77 1.02
C LEU A 50 -10.38 6.89 0.30
N ARG A 51 -9.84 7.36 -0.83
CA ARG A 51 -8.71 6.74 -1.53
C ARG A 51 -7.39 7.25 -0.96
N LEU A 52 -6.50 6.35 -0.59
CA LEU A 52 -5.15 6.71 -0.19
C LEU A 52 -4.33 7.17 -1.40
N GLY A 53 -3.61 8.29 -1.24
CA GLY A 53 -2.75 8.86 -2.27
C GLY A 53 -1.35 8.26 -2.28
N PHE A 54 -0.59 8.46 -3.37
CA PHE A 54 0.78 8.00 -3.51
C PHE A 54 1.74 8.58 -2.46
N ARG A 55 1.43 9.75 -1.89
CA ARG A 55 2.20 10.38 -0.80
C ARG A 55 2.27 9.52 0.47
N GLN A 56 1.37 8.53 0.63
CA GLN A 56 1.42 7.59 1.75
C GLN A 56 2.53 6.55 1.58
N ILE A 57 3.00 6.32 0.35
CA ILE A 57 4.09 5.39 0.08
C ILE A 57 5.41 6.05 0.47
N LYS A 58 6.14 5.41 1.38
CA LYS A 58 7.43 5.90 1.86
C LYS A 58 8.44 6.03 0.72
N GLY A 59 8.99 7.21 0.54
CA GLY A 59 10.01 7.50 -0.47
C GLY A 59 9.45 7.69 -1.89
N MET A 60 8.13 7.64 -2.08
CA MET A 60 7.50 8.06 -3.33
C MET A 60 7.67 9.57 -3.52
N ARG A 61 7.91 10.01 -4.74
CA ARG A 61 8.06 11.43 -5.10
C ARG A 61 6.77 11.94 -5.73
N GLU A 62 6.43 13.17 -5.41
CA GLU A 62 5.28 13.84 -6.01
C GLU A 62 5.38 13.95 -7.53
N GLU A 63 6.58 14.25 -8.03
CA GLU A 63 6.86 14.35 -9.46
C GLU A 63 6.55 13.04 -10.20
N ASP A 64 6.99 11.88 -9.67
CA ASP A 64 6.70 10.57 -10.24
C ASP A 64 5.18 10.29 -10.22
N ALA A 65 4.49 10.67 -9.15
CA ALA A 65 3.04 10.50 -9.03
C ALA A 65 2.26 11.34 -10.06
N ILE A 66 2.69 12.59 -10.29
CA ILE A 66 2.09 13.48 -11.31
C ILE A 66 2.20 12.84 -12.71
N TRP A 67 3.37 12.30 -13.05
CA TRP A 67 3.55 11.61 -14.34
C TRP A 67 2.70 10.34 -14.47
N ILE A 68 2.59 9.55 -13.39
CA ILE A 68 1.72 8.37 -13.36
C ILE A 68 0.26 8.76 -13.59
N GLU A 69 -0.20 9.81 -12.92
CA GLU A 69 -1.57 10.29 -13.06
C GLU A 69 -1.84 10.84 -14.48
N ALA A 70 -0.95 11.67 -15.02
CA ALA A 70 -1.07 12.27 -16.33
C ALA A 70 -1.06 11.25 -17.47
N ALA A 71 -0.21 10.21 -17.37
CA ALA A 71 -0.07 9.18 -18.39
C ALA A 71 -1.08 8.02 -18.26
N ARG A 72 -1.92 8.03 -17.22
CA ARG A 72 -2.84 6.91 -16.90
C ARG A 72 -3.85 6.62 -18.01
N GLY A 73 -4.46 7.67 -18.61
CA GLY A 73 -5.54 7.49 -19.58
C GLY A 73 -6.65 6.55 -19.06
N ASN A 74 -6.93 5.47 -19.81
CA ASN A 74 -7.94 4.47 -19.44
C ASN A 74 -7.42 3.40 -18.43
N GLY A 75 -6.29 3.65 -17.80
CA GLY A 75 -5.63 2.72 -16.86
C GLY A 75 -4.38 2.06 -17.44
N TYR A 76 -3.63 1.44 -16.53
CA TYR A 76 -2.47 0.63 -16.87
C TYR A 76 -2.86 -0.84 -16.82
N PRO A 77 -2.60 -1.62 -17.86
CA PRO A 77 -2.86 -3.05 -17.86
C PRO A 77 -1.80 -3.85 -17.08
N ASP A 78 -0.55 -3.36 -17.03
CA ASP A 78 0.60 -4.01 -16.41
C ASP A 78 1.67 -3.00 -15.97
N VAL A 79 2.70 -3.49 -15.28
CA VAL A 79 3.81 -2.69 -14.73
C VAL A 79 4.67 -2.06 -15.85
N GLU A 80 4.90 -2.80 -16.93
CA GLU A 80 5.71 -2.34 -18.06
C GLU A 80 5.02 -1.16 -18.79
N SER A 81 3.72 -1.25 -19.00
CA SER A 81 2.91 -0.18 -19.62
C SER A 81 2.97 1.09 -18.78
N LEU A 82 2.92 0.98 -17.46
CA LEU A 82 3.12 2.12 -16.57
C LEU A 82 4.52 2.71 -16.75
N TRP A 83 5.55 1.89 -16.70
CA TRP A 83 6.94 2.33 -16.89
C TRP A 83 7.16 3.07 -18.19
N ARG A 84 6.68 2.49 -19.31
CA ARG A 84 6.83 3.07 -20.64
C ARG A 84 6.07 4.39 -20.80
N ARG A 85 4.82 4.44 -20.32
CA ARG A 85 3.92 5.59 -20.52
C ARG A 85 4.24 6.74 -19.57
N ALA A 86 4.42 6.46 -18.29
CA ALA A 86 4.71 7.48 -17.30
C ALA A 86 6.19 7.89 -17.27
N GLY A 87 7.08 7.07 -17.82
CA GLY A 87 8.52 7.36 -17.88
C GLY A 87 9.19 7.41 -16.51
N VAL A 88 8.55 6.89 -15.47
CA VAL A 88 9.08 6.88 -14.10
C VAL A 88 10.30 5.98 -13.98
N ARG A 89 11.11 6.25 -12.98
CA ARG A 89 12.32 5.47 -12.72
C ARG A 89 11.99 4.12 -12.09
N PRO A 90 12.86 3.10 -12.28
CA PRO A 90 12.66 1.78 -11.69
C PRO A 90 12.48 1.80 -10.17
N ASP A 91 13.16 2.71 -9.45
CA ASP A 91 12.98 2.85 -8.00
C ASP A 91 11.57 3.30 -7.60
N ALA A 92 10.91 4.12 -8.41
CA ALA A 92 9.50 4.48 -8.19
C ALA A 92 8.57 3.28 -8.38
N LEU A 93 8.83 2.42 -9.39
CA LEU A 93 8.06 1.17 -9.59
C LEU A 93 8.20 0.23 -8.39
N GLU A 94 9.40 0.09 -7.83
CA GLU A 94 9.62 -0.73 -6.64
C GLU A 94 8.85 -0.17 -5.43
N ARG A 95 8.85 1.17 -5.23
CA ARG A 95 8.05 1.81 -4.17
C ARG A 95 6.56 1.54 -4.33
N LEU A 96 6.05 1.60 -5.56
CA LEU A 96 4.65 1.27 -5.86
C LEU A 96 4.35 -0.19 -5.54
N ALA A 97 5.25 -1.12 -5.90
CA ALA A 97 5.10 -2.54 -5.59
C ALA A 97 5.16 -2.80 -4.07
N GLU A 98 6.11 -2.19 -3.35
CA GLU A 98 6.20 -2.24 -1.89
C GLU A 98 4.94 -1.72 -1.22
N GLY A 99 4.32 -0.67 -1.78
CA GLY A 99 3.05 -0.10 -1.34
C GLY A 99 1.80 -0.85 -1.79
N ASP A 100 1.96 -2.01 -2.44
CA ASP A 100 0.86 -2.83 -2.99
C ASP A 100 -0.05 -2.09 -3.98
N ALA A 101 0.49 -1.07 -4.65
CA ALA A 101 -0.28 -0.20 -5.55
C ALA A 101 -0.69 -0.89 -6.87
N PHE A 102 -0.14 -2.06 -7.17
CA PHE A 102 -0.44 -2.87 -8.36
C PHE A 102 -1.55 -3.91 -8.13
N ALA A 103 -2.14 -3.99 -6.94
CA ALA A 103 -3.23 -4.92 -6.64
C ALA A 103 -4.43 -4.76 -7.58
N SER A 104 -4.68 -3.56 -8.11
CA SER A 104 -5.70 -3.31 -9.12
C SER A 104 -5.42 -3.94 -10.48
N LEU A 105 -4.20 -4.42 -10.72
CA LEU A 105 -3.80 -5.18 -11.92
C LEU A 105 -3.84 -6.69 -11.69
N GLY A 106 -4.33 -7.13 -10.52
CA GLY A 106 -4.33 -8.55 -10.14
C GLY A 106 -2.95 -9.08 -9.70
N LEU A 107 -1.95 -8.20 -9.54
CA LEU A 107 -0.62 -8.58 -9.08
C LEU A 107 -0.54 -8.50 -7.55
N ASN A 108 -0.03 -9.56 -6.93
CA ASN A 108 0.37 -9.47 -5.53
C ASN A 108 1.70 -8.70 -5.41
N ARG A 109 2.05 -8.31 -4.19
CA ARG A 109 3.23 -7.48 -3.90
C ARG A 109 4.55 -8.09 -4.43
N ARG A 110 4.72 -9.41 -4.30
CA ARG A 110 5.94 -10.10 -4.77
C ARG A 110 6.05 -10.12 -6.27
N ASP A 111 4.95 -10.43 -6.96
CA ASP A 111 4.90 -10.47 -8.42
C ASP A 111 5.11 -9.07 -9.00
N ALA A 112 4.49 -8.05 -8.40
CA ALA A 112 4.68 -6.65 -8.78
C ALA A 112 6.13 -6.20 -8.59
N LEU A 113 6.77 -6.56 -7.46
CA LEU A 113 8.16 -6.22 -7.20
C LEU A 113 9.11 -6.94 -8.14
N TRP A 114 8.82 -8.21 -8.47
CA TRP A 114 9.57 -8.97 -9.46
C TRP A 114 9.50 -8.32 -10.85
N ALA A 115 8.27 -7.99 -11.30
CA ALA A 115 8.07 -7.30 -12.56
C ALA A 115 8.76 -5.92 -12.60
N ALA A 116 8.68 -5.14 -11.52
CA ALA A 116 9.37 -3.85 -11.43
C ALA A 116 10.89 -3.97 -11.52
N ARG A 117 11.48 -4.99 -10.89
CA ARG A 117 12.93 -5.24 -10.93
C ARG A 117 13.44 -5.73 -12.28
N ALA A 118 12.62 -6.48 -13.02
CA ALA A 118 12.95 -6.89 -14.36
C ALA A 118 13.16 -5.68 -15.32
N LEU A 119 12.51 -4.55 -15.02
CA LEU A 119 12.60 -3.32 -15.82
C LEU A 119 13.84 -2.43 -15.50
N ARG A 120 14.75 -2.88 -14.65
CA ARG A 120 15.99 -2.13 -14.34
C ARG A 120 17.00 -2.06 -15.49
N GLY A 121 16.80 -2.86 -16.52
CA GLY A 121 17.64 -2.85 -17.72
C GLY A 121 17.54 -1.54 -18.52
N PRO A 122 18.47 -1.28 -19.46
CA PRO A 122 18.36 -0.14 -20.35
C PRO A 122 17.07 -0.24 -21.15
N LYS A 123 16.37 0.90 -21.31
CA LYS A 123 15.15 0.96 -22.14
C LYS A 123 15.50 0.46 -23.53
N PRO A 124 14.72 -0.49 -24.11
CA PRO A 124 14.91 -0.87 -25.49
C PRO A 124 14.89 0.37 -26.40
N LEU A 125 15.87 0.52 -27.27
CA LEU A 125 15.87 1.61 -28.23
C LEU A 125 14.65 1.47 -29.13
N PRO A 126 13.99 2.57 -29.54
CA PRO A 126 12.74 2.53 -30.31
C PRO A 126 12.81 1.67 -31.59
N LEU A 127 14.00 1.57 -32.18
CA LEU A 127 14.27 0.75 -33.39
C LEU A 127 14.26 -0.77 -33.10
N PHE A 128 14.49 -1.20 -31.86
CA PHE A 128 14.51 -2.61 -31.45
C PHE A 128 13.27 -3.00 -30.63
N GLY A 129 12.38 -2.06 -30.37
CA GLY A 129 11.14 -2.31 -29.63
C GLY A 129 10.06 -3.09 -30.41
N ALA A 130 10.27 -3.31 -31.72
CA ALA A 130 9.37 -4.08 -32.56
C ALA A 130 9.76 -5.58 -32.67
N ASP A 131 10.99 -5.91 -32.38
CA ASP A 131 11.44 -7.28 -32.36
C ASP A 131 11.20 -7.87 -30.97
N GLY A 132 10.03 -8.48 -30.79
CA GLY A 132 9.57 -9.17 -29.58
C GLY A 132 10.38 -10.46 -29.26
N GLU A 133 11.70 -10.43 -29.45
CA GLU A 133 12.63 -11.49 -29.05
C GLU A 133 13.17 -11.31 -27.60
N GLY A 134 12.45 -10.61 -26.74
CA GLY A 134 12.56 -10.90 -25.32
C GLY A 134 11.93 -12.27 -25.11
N GLY A 135 12.73 -13.34 -25.06
CA GLY A 135 12.23 -14.67 -24.79
C GLY A 135 11.27 -14.61 -23.61
N ALA A 136 10.07 -15.16 -23.77
CA ALA A 136 9.08 -15.18 -22.70
C ALA A 136 9.76 -15.70 -21.45
N GLU A 137 9.99 -14.82 -20.45
CA GLU A 137 10.51 -15.27 -19.16
C GLU A 137 9.54 -16.35 -18.65
N PRO A 138 10.06 -17.48 -18.17
CA PRO A 138 9.19 -18.51 -17.63
C PRO A 138 8.35 -17.89 -16.50
N GLU A 139 7.06 -18.16 -16.52
CA GLU A 139 6.12 -17.72 -15.50
C GLU A 139 6.54 -18.31 -14.16
N VAL A 140 7.18 -17.49 -13.32
CA VAL A 140 7.68 -17.88 -12.00
C VAL A 140 6.57 -17.64 -10.99
N ALA A 141 5.94 -18.71 -10.53
CA ALA A 141 4.98 -18.63 -9.43
C ALA A 141 5.71 -18.36 -8.10
N LEU A 142 5.67 -17.13 -7.62
CA LEU A 142 6.23 -16.78 -6.32
C LEU A 142 5.28 -17.22 -5.19
N PRO A 143 5.81 -17.77 -4.07
CA PRO A 143 4.96 -18.14 -2.93
C PRO A 143 4.19 -16.93 -2.42
N ALA A 144 2.88 -17.10 -2.19
CA ALA A 144 2.05 -16.04 -1.61
C ALA A 144 2.56 -15.63 -0.22
N MET A 145 2.43 -14.34 0.10
CA MET A 145 2.74 -13.83 1.43
C MET A 145 1.65 -14.25 2.42
N THR A 146 2.05 -14.57 3.65
CA THR A 146 1.08 -14.74 4.74
C THR A 146 0.51 -13.37 5.15
N LEU A 147 -0.68 -13.35 5.76
CA LEU A 147 -1.28 -12.12 6.25
C LEU A 147 -0.35 -11.33 7.18
N GLY A 148 0.42 -12.03 8.02
CA GLY A 148 1.41 -11.40 8.90
C GLY A 148 2.54 -10.71 8.14
N GLN A 149 3.04 -11.33 7.08
CA GLN A 149 4.04 -10.72 6.19
C GLN A 149 3.46 -9.49 5.48
N GLU A 150 2.25 -9.60 4.92
CA GLU A 150 1.57 -8.47 4.27
C GLU A 150 1.40 -7.28 5.21
N VAL A 151 0.99 -7.51 6.47
CA VAL A 151 0.85 -6.46 7.47
C VAL A 151 2.20 -5.81 7.81
N ILE A 152 3.28 -6.59 7.92
CA ILE A 152 4.62 -6.05 8.15
C ILE A 152 5.04 -5.14 6.99
N GLU A 153 4.89 -5.61 5.75
CA GLU A 153 5.24 -4.83 4.56
C GLU A 153 4.38 -3.56 4.42
N ASP A 154 3.08 -3.63 4.76
CA ASP A 154 2.21 -2.47 4.81
C ASP A 154 2.78 -1.40 5.77
N TYR A 155 3.21 -1.79 6.97
CA TYR A 155 3.82 -0.85 7.92
C TYR A 155 5.18 -0.30 7.44
N LEU A 156 5.99 -1.12 6.77
CA LEU A 156 7.27 -0.69 6.22
C LEU A 156 7.09 0.32 5.09
N ALA A 157 6.13 0.09 4.20
CA ALA A 157 5.90 0.91 3.01
C ALA A 157 4.95 2.09 3.25
N LEU A 158 3.85 1.89 4.00
CA LEU A 158 2.77 2.87 4.16
C LEU A 158 2.66 3.43 5.59
N ARG A 159 3.33 2.83 6.58
CA ARG A 159 3.19 3.11 8.02
C ARG A 159 1.78 2.84 8.58
N LEU A 160 0.97 2.13 7.86
CA LEU A 160 -0.37 1.67 8.25
C LEU A 160 -0.71 0.38 7.50
N SER A 161 -1.70 -0.37 7.98
CA SER A 161 -2.28 -1.49 7.23
C SER A 161 -3.79 -1.36 7.19
N LEU A 162 -4.36 -1.69 6.03
CA LEU A 162 -5.81 -1.79 5.84
C LEU A 162 -6.30 -3.24 6.05
N ARG A 163 -5.39 -4.21 6.21
CA ARG A 163 -5.69 -5.64 6.33
C ARG A 163 -6.05 -6.04 7.76
N ALA A 164 -5.08 -5.92 8.66
CA ALA A 164 -5.26 -6.29 10.06
C ALA A 164 -4.34 -5.46 10.96
N HIS A 165 -4.70 -5.34 12.23
CA HIS A 165 -3.81 -4.76 13.24
C HIS A 165 -2.80 -5.84 13.71
N PRO A 166 -1.51 -5.52 13.94
CA PRO A 166 -0.51 -6.50 14.37
C PRO A 166 -0.92 -7.29 15.62
N MET A 167 -1.59 -6.63 16.57
CA MET A 167 -2.08 -7.29 17.79
C MET A 167 -3.19 -8.29 17.52
N GLU A 168 -3.96 -8.12 16.47
CA GLU A 168 -5.00 -9.08 16.07
C GLU A 168 -4.39 -10.43 15.69
N LEU A 169 -3.26 -10.40 15.00
CA LEU A 169 -2.49 -11.59 14.61
C LEU A 169 -1.75 -12.25 15.79
N LEU A 170 -1.37 -11.45 16.79
CA LEU A 170 -0.63 -11.95 17.97
C LEU A 170 -1.53 -12.44 19.10
N ARG A 171 -2.77 -11.94 19.20
CA ARG A 171 -3.72 -12.29 20.27
C ARG A 171 -3.89 -13.79 20.51
N PRO A 172 -4.04 -14.66 19.49
CA PRO A 172 -4.18 -16.10 19.72
C PRO A 172 -2.98 -16.74 20.45
N ARG A 173 -1.81 -16.08 20.40
CA ARG A 173 -0.59 -16.54 21.06
C ARG A 173 -0.39 -15.94 22.46
N LEU A 174 -1.33 -15.09 22.91
CA LEU A 174 -1.26 -14.34 24.16
C LEU A 174 -2.54 -14.54 24.99
N PRO A 175 -2.90 -15.78 25.32
CA PRO A 175 -4.18 -16.11 25.96
C PRO A 175 -4.37 -15.48 27.34
N GLU A 176 -3.27 -15.23 28.07
CA GLU A 176 -3.32 -14.61 29.40
C GLU A 176 -3.42 -13.07 29.37
N SER A 177 -3.38 -12.48 28.19
CA SER A 177 -3.41 -11.02 28.02
C SER A 177 -4.84 -10.51 27.83
N LEU A 178 -5.26 -9.61 28.70
CA LEU A 178 -6.54 -8.92 28.57
C LEU A 178 -6.45 -7.77 27.54
N PRO A 179 -7.43 -7.65 26.62
CA PRO A 179 -7.59 -6.44 25.80
C PRO A 179 -7.98 -5.25 26.70
N HIS A 180 -7.52 -4.04 26.34
CA HIS A 180 -7.79 -2.85 27.14
C HIS A 180 -9.30 -2.57 27.34
N GLU A 181 -10.15 -2.93 26.39
CA GLU A 181 -11.60 -2.82 26.44
C GLU A 181 -12.28 -3.61 27.58
N ARG A 182 -11.55 -4.56 28.17
CA ARG A 182 -12.02 -5.38 29.28
C ARG A 182 -11.39 -5.02 30.63
N LEU A 183 -10.60 -3.95 30.67
CA LEU A 183 -9.89 -3.53 31.88
C LEU A 183 -10.83 -3.04 32.99
N ASP A 184 -11.95 -2.44 32.62
CA ASP A 184 -12.98 -1.95 33.54
C ASP A 184 -13.61 -3.06 34.42
N ARG A 185 -13.58 -4.31 33.91
CA ARG A 185 -14.11 -5.51 34.57
C ARG A 185 -13.07 -6.36 35.26
N ALA A 186 -11.80 -5.97 35.16
CA ALA A 186 -10.69 -6.76 35.67
C ALA A 186 -10.44 -6.44 37.15
N THR A 187 -10.24 -7.49 37.95
CA THR A 187 -9.88 -7.39 39.37
C THR A 187 -8.55 -8.09 39.62
N GLY A 188 -7.70 -7.52 40.46
CA GLY A 188 -6.40 -8.08 40.81
C GLY A 188 -5.28 -7.77 39.80
N ARG A 189 -4.25 -8.59 39.78
CA ARG A 189 -3.10 -8.41 38.88
C ARG A 189 -3.42 -8.97 37.52
N ILE A 190 -3.31 -8.13 36.50
CA ILE A 190 -3.62 -8.47 35.10
C ILE A 190 -2.42 -8.21 34.19
N THR A 191 -2.33 -8.95 33.10
CA THR A 191 -1.37 -8.71 32.04
C THR A 191 -2.06 -8.08 30.85
N VAL A 192 -1.51 -6.96 30.37
CA VAL A 192 -1.98 -6.26 29.16
C VAL A 192 -0.84 -6.26 28.15
N THR A 193 -1.15 -6.60 26.91
CA THR A 193 -0.19 -6.55 25.81
C THR A 193 -0.66 -5.60 24.73
N GLY A 194 0.27 -4.86 24.14
CA GLY A 194 -0.02 -3.87 23.12
C GLY A 194 1.21 -3.54 22.29
N LEU A 195 0.99 -2.83 21.20
CA LEU A 195 2.06 -2.24 20.40
C LEU A 195 2.47 -0.90 21.03
N VAL A 196 3.76 -0.75 21.33
CA VAL A 196 4.29 0.53 21.82
C VAL A 196 4.39 1.51 20.66
N ILE A 197 3.55 2.54 20.67
CA ILE A 197 3.53 3.59 19.65
C ILE A 197 4.37 4.81 20.02
N THR A 198 4.61 5.02 21.31
CA THR A 198 5.45 6.11 21.83
C THR A 198 6.24 5.63 23.04
N ARG A 199 7.52 5.95 23.09
CA ARG A 199 8.38 5.72 24.24
C ARG A 199 8.99 7.07 24.65
N GLN A 200 8.69 7.53 25.83
CA GLN A 200 9.27 8.71 26.47
C GLN A 200 10.40 8.30 27.44
#